data_4e503c3a1c90325c7cd6e08d30a53241
#
_entry.id   4e503c3a1c90325c7cd6e08d30a53241
#
_cell.length_a   1.000
_cell.length_b   1.000
_cell.length_c   1.000
_cell.angle_alpha   90.00
_cell.angle_beta   90.00
_cell.angle_gamma   90.00
#
_symmetry.space_group_name_H-M   'P 1'
#
loop_
_entity.id
_entity.type
_entity.pdbx_description
1 polymer ?
#
loop_
_entity_poly.entity_id
_entity_poly.type
_entity_poly.pdbx_seq_one_letter_code
_entity_poly.pdbx_strand_id
1 'polypeptide(L)'
;TRIVRYGVLVLTLVIVLAQFGVNIASILAVLGAIGLAVALALQGTLSNMAAGIMMIWLRPFNVGEYIDAEGVAGTVVEIGLFGTQLRTYTGVYVFAPNAKLWNSRITNFTREKTRMVETKVGIAYNADIGAARAALLEVSKDARVLSDPAPFVFVESLGDSAVVLCLRSWVKGSEWWQSNVDFIEAAKLRLDAAQIEIPYNKLDLYLKETPAVEGKGAPVDRAA
;
A
#
# COMPACT_ATOMS: atom_id res chain seq x y z
N THR A 1 -26.99 15.67 33.35
CA THR A 1 -26.62 14.23 33.54
C THR A 1 -26.21 14.01 35.00
N ARG A 2 -26.42 12.80 35.56
CA ARG A 2 -26.10 12.45 36.95
C ARG A 2 -24.62 12.71 37.31
N ILE A 3 -23.70 12.43 36.37
CA ILE A 3 -22.25 12.64 36.56
C ILE A 3 -21.92 14.13 36.86
N VAL A 4 -22.43 15.04 36.02
CA VAL A 4 -22.23 16.50 36.24
C VAL A 4 -22.76 16.93 37.58
N ARG A 5 -23.94 16.46 37.98
CA ARG A 5 -24.55 16.78 39.30
C ARG A 5 -23.66 16.34 40.46
N TYR A 6 -23.12 15.09 40.41
CA TYR A 6 -22.21 14.62 41.46
C TYR A 6 -20.88 15.37 41.45
N GLY A 7 -20.35 15.72 40.29
CA GLY A 7 -19.14 16.55 40.18
C GLY A 7 -19.31 17.93 40.82
N VAL A 8 -20.43 18.58 40.53
CA VAL A 8 -20.77 19.88 41.15
C VAL A 8 -20.97 19.75 42.67
N LEU A 9 -21.63 18.69 43.14
CA LEU A 9 -21.81 18.45 44.57
C LEU A 9 -20.48 18.26 45.31
N VAL A 10 -19.56 17.45 44.74
CA VAL A 10 -18.23 17.24 45.32
C VAL A 10 -17.43 18.55 45.35
N LEU A 11 -17.45 19.33 44.27
CA LEU A 11 -16.78 20.63 44.22
C LEU A 11 -17.34 21.61 45.24
N THR A 12 -18.66 21.70 45.33
CA THR A 12 -19.35 22.57 46.34
C THR A 12 -18.97 22.14 47.75
N LEU A 13 -18.98 20.85 48.06
CA LEU A 13 -18.58 20.33 49.37
C LEU A 13 -17.15 20.71 49.74
N VAL A 14 -16.20 20.58 48.80
CA VAL A 14 -14.79 20.97 49.03
C VAL A 14 -14.69 22.48 49.32
N ILE A 15 -15.41 23.33 48.58
CA ILE A 15 -15.41 24.77 48.79
C ILE A 15 -15.98 25.12 50.21
N VAL A 16 -17.07 24.50 50.61
CA VAL A 16 -17.67 24.68 51.91
C VAL A 16 -16.70 24.28 53.04
N LEU A 17 -16.06 23.10 52.92
CA LEU A 17 -15.06 22.65 53.90
C LEU A 17 -13.88 23.62 54.03
N ALA A 18 -13.43 24.21 52.93
CA ALA A 18 -12.38 25.22 52.92
C ALA A 18 -12.77 26.47 53.73
N GLN A 19 -14.05 26.93 53.66
CA GLN A 19 -14.53 28.07 54.40
C GLN A 19 -14.59 27.80 55.93
N PHE A 20 -14.77 26.54 56.32
CA PHE A 20 -14.70 26.11 57.73
C PHE A 20 -13.27 25.90 58.24
N GLY A 21 -12.24 26.26 57.47
CA GLY A 21 -10.84 26.13 57.85
C GLY A 21 -10.25 24.73 57.78
N VAL A 22 -10.95 23.80 57.16
CA VAL A 22 -10.43 22.45 56.94
C VAL A 22 -9.29 22.49 55.88
N ASN A 23 -8.18 21.83 56.16
CA ASN A 23 -7.09 21.71 55.18
C ASN A 23 -7.53 20.83 54.03
N ILE A 24 -7.89 21.46 52.90
CA ILE A 24 -8.37 20.77 51.68
C ILE A 24 -7.23 20.23 50.79
N ALA A 25 -5.94 20.50 51.09
CA ALA A 25 -4.84 20.13 50.24
C ALA A 25 -4.79 18.64 49.97
N SER A 26 -4.98 17.78 50.95
CA SER A 26 -5.02 16.31 50.77
C SER A 26 -6.24 15.87 49.97
N ILE A 27 -7.40 16.52 50.11
CA ILE A 27 -8.59 16.20 49.32
C ILE A 27 -8.35 16.56 47.85
N LEU A 28 -7.77 17.74 47.58
CA LEU A 28 -7.40 18.15 46.21
C LEU A 28 -6.35 17.23 45.59
N ALA A 29 -5.35 16.77 46.38
CA ALA A 29 -4.38 15.83 45.92
C ALA A 29 -4.99 14.49 45.48
N VAL A 30 -5.91 13.95 46.28
CA VAL A 30 -6.66 12.72 45.94
C VAL A 30 -7.53 12.91 44.72
N LEU A 31 -8.28 14.00 44.63
CA LEU A 31 -9.12 14.32 43.48
C LEU A 31 -8.28 14.50 42.22
N GLY A 32 -7.11 15.15 42.31
CA GLY A 32 -6.15 15.28 41.23
C GLY A 32 -5.62 13.92 40.75
N ALA A 33 -5.27 13.05 41.69
CA ALA A 33 -4.81 11.69 41.36
C ALA A 33 -5.91 10.87 40.66
N ILE A 34 -7.14 10.93 41.16
CA ILE A 34 -8.30 10.30 40.52
C ILE A 34 -8.53 10.87 39.10
N GLY A 35 -8.49 12.20 38.97
CA GLY A 35 -8.64 12.88 37.68
C GLY A 35 -7.57 12.44 36.66
N LEU A 36 -6.33 12.36 37.11
CA LEU A 36 -5.21 11.86 36.26
C LEU A 36 -5.42 10.40 35.86
N ALA A 37 -5.82 9.53 36.80
CA ALA A 37 -6.08 8.13 36.50
C ALA A 37 -7.21 7.97 35.45
N VAL A 38 -8.30 8.73 35.56
CA VAL A 38 -9.39 8.75 34.58
C VAL A 38 -8.90 9.30 33.23
N ALA A 39 -8.11 10.37 33.22
CA ALA A 39 -7.56 10.94 31.98
C ALA A 39 -6.68 9.95 31.23
N LEU A 40 -5.80 9.23 31.97
CA LEU A 40 -4.95 8.17 31.38
C LEU A 40 -5.79 7.00 30.86
N ALA A 41 -6.83 6.59 31.60
CA ALA A 41 -7.72 5.51 31.15
C ALA A 41 -8.49 5.88 29.87
N LEU A 42 -8.82 7.15 29.65
CA LEU A 42 -9.57 7.64 28.49
C LEU A 42 -8.67 8.15 27.36
N GLN A 43 -7.35 8.16 27.53
CA GLN A 43 -6.38 8.74 26.58
C GLN A 43 -6.57 8.23 25.16
N GLY A 44 -6.71 6.91 24.98
CA GLY A 44 -6.88 6.29 23.65
C GLY A 44 -8.21 6.68 22.99
N THR A 45 -9.28 6.81 23.78
CA THR A 45 -10.59 7.21 23.27
C THR A 45 -10.59 8.68 22.84
N LEU A 46 -9.99 9.57 23.65
CA LEU A 46 -9.84 10.98 23.32
C LEU A 46 -8.94 11.18 22.08
N SER A 47 -7.86 10.40 21.96
CA SER A 47 -6.98 10.43 20.79
C SER A 47 -7.73 10.06 19.50
N ASN A 48 -8.55 9.01 19.53
CA ASN A 48 -9.37 8.63 18.38
C ASN A 48 -10.41 9.70 18.03
N MET A 49 -11.04 10.30 19.02
CA MET A 49 -12.01 11.38 18.80
C MET A 49 -11.35 12.62 18.20
N ALA A 50 -10.20 13.04 18.73
CA ALA A 50 -9.44 14.16 18.19
C ALA A 50 -9.01 13.90 16.74
N ALA A 51 -8.47 12.72 16.45
CA ALA A 51 -8.09 12.30 15.09
C ALA A 51 -9.32 12.31 14.15
N GLY A 52 -10.46 11.81 14.59
CA GLY A 52 -11.71 11.83 13.80
C GLY A 52 -12.14 13.24 13.43
N ILE A 53 -12.15 14.16 14.39
CA ILE A 53 -12.46 15.58 14.16
C ILE A 53 -11.47 16.20 13.17
N MET A 54 -10.16 15.93 13.33
CA MET A 54 -9.13 16.45 12.44
C MET A 54 -9.27 15.89 11.01
N MET A 55 -9.61 14.62 10.85
CA MET A 55 -9.85 14.03 9.53
C MET A 55 -11.08 14.64 8.83
N ILE A 56 -12.16 14.90 9.57
CA ILE A 56 -13.36 15.55 9.02
C ILE A 56 -13.06 17.00 8.63
N TRP A 57 -12.22 17.70 9.38
CA TRP A 57 -11.90 19.11 9.15
C TRP A 57 -10.84 19.29 8.04
N LEU A 58 -9.68 18.64 8.16
CA LEU A 58 -8.56 18.76 7.21
C LEU A 58 -8.75 17.92 5.94
N ARG A 59 -9.60 16.91 5.99
CA ARG A 59 -9.95 16.02 4.87
C ARG A 59 -8.73 15.45 4.13
N PRO A 60 -7.82 14.75 4.79
CA PRO A 60 -6.73 14.07 4.12
C PRO A 60 -7.25 13.04 3.10
N PHE A 61 -8.45 12.53 3.30
CA PHE A 61 -9.24 11.72 2.36
C PHE A 61 -10.74 11.97 2.57
N ASN A 62 -11.56 11.59 1.58
CA ASN A 62 -13.01 11.72 1.63
C ASN A 62 -13.67 10.34 1.55
N VAL A 63 -14.96 10.28 1.90
CA VAL A 63 -15.80 9.11 1.66
C VAL A 63 -15.84 8.83 0.15
N GLY A 64 -15.67 7.56 -0.23
CA GLY A 64 -15.58 7.10 -1.61
C GLY A 64 -14.16 7.04 -2.17
N GLU A 65 -13.15 7.64 -1.55
CA GLU A 65 -11.76 7.56 -1.98
C GLU A 65 -11.14 6.23 -1.52
N TYR A 66 -10.27 5.64 -2.37
CA TYR A 66 -9.48 4.46 -2.03
C TYR A 66 -8.13 4.90 -1.45
N ILE A 67 -7.87 4.46 -0.23
CA ILE A 67 -6.65 4.81 0.52
C ILE A 67 -5.90 3.56 0.97
N ASP A 68 -4.61 3.73 1.24
CA ASP A 68 -3.77 2.81 2.01
C ASP A 68 -3.07 3.58 3.11
N ALA A 69 -3.27 3.14 4.34
CA ALA A 69 -2.68 3.68 5.54
C ALA A 69 -1.90 2.58 6.27
N GLU A 70 -0.66 2.34 5.83
CA GLU A 70 0.28 1.34 6.38
C GLU A 70 -0.36 -0.05 6.58
N GLY A 71 -0.93 -0.59 5.50
CA GLY A 71 -1.53 -1.93 5.47
C GLY A 71 -3.04 -1.95 5.82
N VAL A 72 -3.63 -0.80 6.09
CA VAL A 72 -5.08 -0.64 6.14
C VAL A 72 -5.55 -0.03 4.83
N ALA A 73 -5.85 -0.88 3.83
CA ALA A 73 -6.23 -0.45 2.50
C ALA A 73 -7.71 -0.69 2.21
N GLY A 74 -8.37 0.28 1.57
CA GLY A 74 -9.77 0.16 1.16
C GLY A 74 -10.41 1.47 0.73
N THR A 75 -11.61 1.36 0.18
CA THR A 75 -12.49 2.50 -0.09
C THR A 75 -13.12 2.97 1.21
N VAL A 76 -12.99 4.24 1.53
CA VAL A 76 -13.59 4.86 2.71
C VAL A 76 -15.12 4.86 2.56
N VAL A 77 -15.82 4.20 3.48
CA VAL A 77 -17.27 4.11 3.52
C VAL A 77 -17.85 5.21 4.42
N GLU A 78 -17.24 5.38 5.60
CA GLU A 78 -17.69 6.33 6.59
C GLU A 78 -16.52 6.79 7.48
N ILE A 79 -16.51 8.06 7.87
CA ILE A 79 -15.56 8.60 8.84
C ILE A 79 -16.38 8.91 10.11
N GLY A 80 -16.32 7.99 11.07
CA GLY A 80 -16.98 8.15 12.37
C GLY A 80 -16.12 8.91 13.37
N LEU A 81 -16.68 9.18 14.55
CA LEU A 81 -16.00 9.94 15.61
C LEU A 81 -14.77 9.21 16.18
N PHE A 82 -14.82 7.89 16.31
CA PHE A 82 -13.76 7.08 16.93
C PHE A 82 -13.01 6.19 15.95
N GLY A 83 -13.59 5.90 14.81
CA GLY A 83 -13.02 5.02 13.80
C GLY A 83 -13.63 5.25 12.44
N THR A 84 -12.86 4.90 11.42
CA THR A 84 -13.22 5.00 10.01
C THR A 84 -13.53 3.60 9.48
N GLN A 85 -14.60 3.49 8.72
CA GLN A 85 -15.01 2.26 8.05
C GLN A 85 -14.49 2.26 6.62
N LEU A 86 -13.82 1.18 6.24
CA LEU A 86 -13.33 0.98 4.88
C LEU A 86 -13.86 -0.35 4.33
N ARG A 87 -13.89 -0.44 3.01
CA ARG A 87 -14.21 -1.66 2.28
C ARG A 87 -13.05 -1.98 1.34
N THR A 88 -12.44 -3.16 1.51
CA THR A 88 -11.38 -3.62 0.62
C THR A 88 -11.90 -3.81 -0.80
N TYR A 89 -10.99 -3.94 -1.78
CA TYR A 89 -11.37 -4.25 -3.17
C TYR A 89 -12.04 -5.63 -3.30
N THR A 90 -11.81 -6.54 -2.34
CA THR A 90 -12.48 -7.86 -2.25
C THR A 90 -13.84 -7.82 -1.55
N GLY A 91 -14.30 -6.63 -1.12
CA GLY A 91 -15.59 -6.46 -0.46
C GLY A 91 -15.59 -6.65 1.06
N VAL A 92 -14.43 -6.89 1.67
CA VAL A 92 -14.32 -7.11 3.13
C VAL A 92 -14.44 -5.77 3.88
N TYR A 93 -15.21 -5.79 4.96
CA TYR A 93 -15.33 -4.67 5.89
C TYR A 93 -14.09 -4.55 6.76
N VAL A 94 -13.56 -3.33 6.87
CA VAL A 94 -12.44 -3.00 7.75
C VAL A 94 -12.82 -1.81 8.61
N PHE A 95 -12.70 -1.96 9.93
CA PHE A 95 -12.82 -0.87 10.88
C PHE A 95 -11.44 -0.48 11.40
N ALA A 96 -11.07 0.76 11.22
CA ALA A 96 -9.78 1.29 11.67
C ALA A 96 -10.00 2.41 12.70
N PRO A 97 -9.39 2.32 13.90
CA PRO A 97 -9.38 3.44 14.85
C PRO A 97 -8.78 4.69 14.22
N ASN A 98 -9.41 5.85 14.42
CA ASN A 98 -9.00 7.10 13.76
C ASN A 98 -7.55 7.50 14.10
N ALA A 99 -7.13 7.32 15.35
CA ALA A 99 -5.76 7.65 15.77
C ALA A 99 -4.71 6.83 15.01
N LYS A 100 -5.02 5.58 14.63
CA LYS A 100 -4.13 4.75 13.81
C LYS A 100 -3.96 5.32 12.41
N LEU A 101 -5.06 5.69 11.76
CA LEU A 101 -5.03 6.29 10.42
C LEU A 101 -4.33 7.65 10.42
N TRP A 102 -4.65 8.51 11.41
CA TRP A 102 -4.09 9.84 11.51
C TRP A 102 -2.56 9.85 11.70
N ASN A 103 -2.03 8.89 12.46
CA ASN A 103 -0.60 8.79 12.76
C ASN A 103 0.19 8.00 11.71
N SER A 104 -0.47 7.43 10.69
CA SER A 104 0.17 6.70 9.61
C SER A 104 0.35 7.56 8.35
N ARG A 105 1.26 7.13 7.46
CA ARG A 105 1.34 7.69 6.11
C ARG A 105 0.11 7.24 5.30
N ILE A 106 -0.66 8.19 4.81
CA ILE A 106 -1.84 7.92 3.99
C ILE A 106 -1.49 8.10 2.52
N THR A 107 -1.62 7.03 1.74
CA THR A 107 -1.54 7.07 0.28
C THR A 107 -2.95 7.07 -0.27
N ASN A 108 -3.33 8.13 -1.01
CA ASN A 108 -4.63 8.25 -1.63
C ASN A 108 -4.51 7.99 -3.14
N PHE A 109 -5.19 6.95 -3.63
CA PHE A 109 -5.08 6.49 -5.02
C PHE A 109 -6.14 7.09 -5.95
N THR A 110 -7.11 7.80 -5.40
CA THR A 110 -8.27 8.33 -6.16
C THR A 110 -8.36 9.85 -6.17
N ARG A 111 -7.60 10.52 -5.31
CA ARG A 111 -7.63 11.99 -5.20
C ARG A 111 -7.10 12.66 -6.47
N GLU A 112 -6.00 12.14 -7.02
CA GLU A 112 -5.44 12.65 -8.25
C GLU A 112 -6.24 12.18 -9.46
N LYS A 113 -6.53 13.10 -10.37
CA LYS A 113 -7.37 12.82 -11.54
C LYS A 113 -6.69 11.91 -12.56
N THR A 114 -5.38 11.95 -12.61
CA THR A 114 -4.56 11.18 -13.55
C THR A 114 -3.58 10.29 -12.79
N ARG A 115 -3.28 9.14 -13.37
CA ARG A 115 -2.38 8.16 -12.77
C ARG A 115 -1.53 7.50 -13.84
N MET A 116 -0.26 7.26 -13.52
CA MET A 116 0.67 6.60 -14.43
C MET A 116 0.47 5.07 -14.39
N VAL A 117 0.44 4.47 -15.58
CA VAL A 117 0.51 3.02 -15.80
C VAL A 117 1.92 2.70 -16.28
N GLU A 118 2.57 1.75 -15.62
CA GLU A 118 3.87 1.20 -16.02
C GLU A 118 3.67 -0.22 -16.55
N THR A 119 3.87 -0.41 -17.84
CA THR A 119 3.83 -1.73 -18.47
C THR A 119 5.25 -2.19 -18.73
N LYS A 120 5.70 -3.20 -17.97
CA LYS A 120 7.06 -3.74 -18.04
C LYS A 120 7.05 -5.07 -18.80
N VAL A 121 7.93 -5.19 -19.79
CA VAL A 121 8.09 -6.43 -20.57
C VAL A 121 9.57 -6.69 -20.81
N GLY A 122 10.00 -7.95 -20.62
CA GLY A 122 11.33 -8.41 -20.96
C GLY A 122 11.40 -8.85 -22.43
N ILE A 123 12.41 -8.41 -23.15
CA ILE A 123 12.72 -8.88 -24.51
C ILE A 123 14.06 -9.62 -24.53
N ALA A 124 14.28 -10.50 -25.51
CA ALA A 124 15.53 -11.22 -25.65
C ALA A 124 16.71 -10.25 -25.90
N TYR A 125 17.91 -10.59 -25.42
CA TYR A 125 19.10 -9.76 -25.55
C TYR A 125 19.52 -9.52 -27.02
N ASN A 126 19.16 -10.43 -27.93
CA ASN A 126 19.40 -10.30 -29.37
C ASN A 126 18.28 -9.58 -30.13
N ALA A 127 17.19 -9.19 -29.45
CA ALA A 127 16.07 -8.45 -30.05
C ALA A 127 16.44 -6.99 -30.32
N ASP A 128 15.85 -6.41 -31.36
CA ASP A 128 15.99 -4.99 -31.66
C ASP A 128 15.16 -4.14 -30.67
N ILE A 129 15.89 -3.40 -29.83
CA ILE A 129 15.28 -2.49 -28.82
C ILE A 129 14.48 -1.38 -29.52
N GLY A 130 14.89 -0.92 -30.69
CA GLY A 130 14.20 0.13 -31.45
C GLY A 130 12.84 -0.35 -31.94
N ALA A 131 12.79 -1.55 -32.54
CA ALA A 131 11.55 -2.20 -32.97
C ALA A 131 10.63 -2.50 -31.78
N ALA A 132 11.19 -3.01 -30.67
CA ALA A 132 10.43 -3.25 -29.43
C ALA A 132 9.81 -1.98 -28.87
N ARG A 133 10.59 -0.89 -28.84
CA ARG A 133 10.09 0.42 -28.41
C ARG A 133 8.94 0.91 -29.28
N ALA A 134 9.06 0.77 -30.60
CA ALA A 134 8.00 1.16 -31.54
C ALA A 134 6.73 0.31 -31.30
N ALA A 135 6.86 -1.00 -31.12
CA ALA A 135 5.74 -1.90 -30.85
C ALA A 135 5.03 -1.56 -29.53
N LEU A 136 5.78 -1.24 -28.47
CA LEU A 136 5.20 -0.84 -27.19
C LEU A 136 4.53 0.54 -27.25
N LEU A 137 5.07 1.48 -28.05
CA LEU A 137 4.41 2.77 -28.26
C LEU A 137 3.07 2.65 -28.99
N GLU A 138 2.84 1.60 -29.77
CA GLU A 138 1.51 1.33 -30.36
C GLU A 138 0.44 1.05 -29.30
N VAL A 139 0.81 0.49 -28.12
CA VAL A 139 -0.10 0.29 -27.00
C VAL A 139 -0.60 1.65 -26.47
N SER A 140 0.26 2.66 -26.48
CA SER A 140 -0.10 3.99 -25.99
C SER A 140 -1.03 4.79 -26.91
N LYS A 141 -1.39 4.25 -28.09
CA LYS A 141 -2.43 4.82 -28.96
C LYS A 141 -3.87 4.52 -28.48
N ASP A 142 -4.02 3.78 -27.37
CA ASP A 142 -5.31 3.57 -26.72
C ASP A 142 -5.94 4.92 -26.34
N ALA A 143 -7.24 5.06 -26.57
CA ALA A 143 -7.98 6.31 -26.35
C ALA A 143 -7.98 6.80 -24.90
N ARG A 144 -7.66 5.93 -23.94
CA ARG A 144 -7.55 6.25 -22.50
C ARG A 144 -6.23 6.93 -22.14
N VAL A 145 -5.21 6.78 -23.02
CA VAL A 145 -3.87 7.37 -22.77
C VAL A 145 -3.92 8.86 -23.05
N LEU A 146 -3.44 9.63 -22.09
CA LEU A 146 -3.33 11.07 -22.19
C LEU A 146 -2.12 11.47 -23.04
N SER A 147 -2.26 12.55 -23.82
CA SER A 147 -1.19 13.07 -24.64
C SER A 147 -0.17 13.90 -23.85
N ASP A 148 -0.54 14.39 -22.66
CA ASP A 148 0.28 15.15 -21.75
C ASP A 148 0.10 14.65 -20.31
N PRO A 149 1.18 14.15 -19.68
CA PRO A 149 2.50 13.89 -20.22
C PRO A 149 2.51 12.80 -21.31
N ALA A 150 3.34 13.02 -22.34
CA ALA A 150 3.42 12.09 -23.47
C ALA A 150 3.94 10.71 -23.00
N PRO A 151 3.39 9.61 -23.56
CA PRO A 151 3.88 8.27 -23.24
C PRO A 151 5.30 8.08 -23.80
N PHE A 152 6.12 7.30 -23.09
CA PHE A 152 7.48 6.99 -23.52
C PHE A 152 7.91 5.60 -23.08
N VAL A 153 8.85 5.02 -23.84
CA VAL A 153 9.43 3.70 -23.57
C VAL A 153 10.94 3.84 -23.35
N PHE A 154 11.43 3.18 -22.33
CA PHE A 154 12.86 3.15 -21.99
C PHE A 154 13.28 1.77 -21.51
N VAL A 155 14.58 1.51 -21.54
CA VAL A 155 15.16 0.31 -20.91
C VAL A 155 15.23 0.58 -19.41
N GLU A 156 14.49 -0.19 -18.63
CA GLU A 156 14.47 -0.06 -17.17
C GLU A 156 15.65 -0.78 -16.52
N SER A 157 15.93 -2.00 -16.99
CA SER A 157 17.04 -2.80 -16.47
C SER A 157 17.51 -3.85 -17.47
N LEU A 158 18.73 -4.34 -17.23
CA LEU A 158 19.30 -5.51 -17.90
C LEU A 158 19.21 -6.67 -16.89
N GLY A 159 18.25 -7.57 -17.10
CA GLY A 159 18.02 -8.71 -16.22
C GLY A 159 18.82 -9.95 -16.65
N ASP A 160 18.76 -11.02 -15.86
CA ASP A 160 19.55 -12.23 -16.07
C ASP A 160 19.28 -12.91 -17.41
N SER A 161 18.06 -12.84 -17.93
CA SER A 161 17.67 -13.50 -19.19
C SER A 161 16.97 -12.55 -20.18
N ALA A 162 16.73 -11.29 -19.81
CA ALA A 162 15.96 -10.34 -20.62
C ALA A 162 16.42 -8.91 -20.43
N VAL A 163 16.27 -8.10 -21.48
CA VAL A 163 16.30 -6.63 -21.40
C VAL A 163 14.89 -6.16 -21.06
N VAL A 164 14.71 -5.54 -19.90
CA VAL A 164 13.39 -5.08 -19.43
C VAL A 164 13.12 -3.69 -20.00
N LEU A 165 12.07 -3.59 -20.82
CA LEU A 165 11.52 -2.33 -21.31
C LEU A 165 10.32 -1.93 -20.44
N CYS A 166 10.20 -0.64 -20.16
CA CYS A 166 9.07 -0.05 -19.46
C CYS A 166 8.40 0.99 -20.36
N LEU A 167 7.10 0.77 -20.65
CA LEU A 167 6.23 1.77 -21.22
C LEU A 167 5.55 2.52 -20.07
N ARG A 168 5.70 3.83 -20.01
CA ARG A 168 4.97 4.73 -19.11
C ARG A 168 3.89 5.47 -19.87
N SER A 169 2.66 5.36 -19.39
CA SER A 169 1.50 6.04 -19.96
C SER A 169 0.66 6.64 -18.84
N TRP A 170 0.09 7.83 -19.06
CA TRP A 170 -0.82 8.46 -18.12
C TRP A 170 -2.25 8.24 -18.56
N VAL A 171 -3.12 7.87 -17.62
CA VAL A 171 -4.55 7.64 -17.82
C VAL A 171 -5.35 8.33 -16.73
N LYS A 172 -6.67 8.45 -16.91
CA LYS A 172 -7.55 8.90 -15.82
C LYS A 172 -7.50 7.90 -14.66
N GLY A 173 -7.48 8.40 -13.42
CA GLY A 173 -7.41 7.57 -12.23
C GLY A 173 -8.51 6.50 -12.14
N SER A 174 -9.73 6.82 -12.63
CA SER A 174 -10.87 5.89 -12.71
C SER A 174 -10.68 4.73 -13.69
N GLU A 175 -9.82 4.91 -14.70
CA GLU A 175 -9.55 3.93 -15.74
C GLU A 175 -8.23 3.16 -15.50
N TRP A 176 -7.50 3.53 -14.45
CA TRP A 176 -6.15 3.03 -14.19
C TRP A 176 -6.09 1.51 -14.09
N TRP A 177 -6.99 0.90 -13.32
CA TRP A 177 -6.97 -0.55 -13.11
C TRP A 177 -7.20 -1.32 -14.42
N GLN A 178 -8.23 -0.93 -15.17
CA GLN A 178 -8.55 -1.59 -16.43
C GLN A 178 -7.44 -1.37 -17.47
N SER A 179 -6.92 -0.15 -17.56
CA SER A 179 -5.79 0.16 -18.44
C SER A 179 -4.54 -0.63 -18.09
N ASN A 180 -4.24 -0.79 -16.79
CA ASN A 180 -3.08 -1.57 -16.35
C ASN A 180 -3.17 -3.04 -16.76
N VAL A 181 -4.37 -3.65 -16.70
CA VAL A 181 -4.59 -5.02 -17.14
C VAL A 181 -4.51 -5.14 -18.65
N ASP A 182 -5.23 -4.29 -19.38
CA ASP A 182 -5.34 -4.34 -20.85
C ASP A 182 -3.99 -4.04 -21.52
N PHE A 183 -3.19 -3.12 -20.97
CA PHE A 183 -1.91 -2.74 -21.57
C PHE A 183 -0.85 -3.83 -21.45
N ILE A 184 -0.90 -4.68 -20.42
CA ILE A 184 -0.02 -5.86 -20.32
C ILE A 184 -0.34 -6.85 -21.44
N GLU A 185 -1.61 -7.14 -21.67
CA GLU A 185 -2.05 -8.02 -22.77
C GLU A 185 -1.72 -7.41 -24.12
N ALA A 186 -2.05 -6.15 -24.33
CA ALA A 186 -1.76 -5.43 -25.57
C ALA A 186 -0.26 -5.39 -25.87
N ALA A 187 0.60 -5.20 -24.87
CA ALA A 187 2.04 -5.22 -25.04
C ALA A 187 2.52 -6.59 -25.56
N LYS A 188 2.01 -7.69 -24.98
CA LYS A 188 2.32 -9.05 -25.45
C LYS A 188 1.94 -9.23 -26.91
N LEU A 189 0.70 -8.87 -27.30
CA LEU A 189 0.22 -9.02 -28.65
C LEU A 189 0.99 -8.15 -29.67
N ARG A 190 1.40 -6.93 -29.29
CA ARG A 190 2.18 -6.04 -30.17
C ARG A 190 3.61 -6.55 -30.38
N LEU A 191 4.25 -7.10 -29.34
CA LEU A 191 5.57 -7.70 -29.48
C LEU A 191 5.54 -8.96 -30.32
N ASP A 192 4.52 -9.82 -30.17
CA ASP A 192 4.34 -10.99 -31.02
C ASP A 192 4.14 -10.61 -32.50
N ALA A 193 3.30 -9.62 -32.77
CA ALA A 193 3.07 -9.12 -34.12
C ALA A 193 4.34 -8.53 -34.76
N ALA A 194 5.21 -7.95 -33.93
CA ALA A 194 6.53 -7.46 -34.36
C ALA A 194 7.61 -8.54 -34.38
N GLN A 195 7.28 -9.81 -34.11
CA GLN A 195 8.19 -10.95 -34.02
C GLN A 195 9.35 -10.74 -33.03
N ILE A 196 9.08 -10.03 -31.93
CA ILE A 196 10.03 -9.77 -30.84
C ILE A 196 9.86 -10.83 -29.78
N GLU A 197 10.92 -11.59 -29.53
CA GLU A 197 10.93 -12.70 -28.57
C GLU A 197 10.85 -12.16 -27.13
N ILE A 198 9.90 -12.68 -26.36
CA ILE A 198 9.85 -12.58 -24.90
C ILE A 198 10.54 -13.85 -24.37
N PRO A 199 11.77 -13.76 -23.83
CA PRO A 199 12.57 -14.94 -23.53
C PRO A 199 12.02 -15.67 -22.30
N TYR A 200 12.16 -17.00 -22.32
CA TYR A 200 12.12 -17.80 -21.11
C TYR A 200 13.42 -17.62 -20.31
N ASN A 201 13.40 -18.03 -19.05
CA ASN A 201 14.62 -18.05 -18.25
C ASN A 201 15.68 -18.91 -18.95
N LYS A 202 16.86 -18.34 -19.21
CA LYS A 202 17.99 -19.01 -19.83
C LYS A 202 18.97 -19.42 -18.73
N LEU A 203 19.49 -20.65 -18.85
CA LEU A 203 20.49 -21.18 -17.94
C LEU A 203 21.64 -21.75 -18.81
N ASP A 204 22.83 -21.21 -18.66
CA ASP A 204 24.03 -21.74 -19.27
C ASP A 204 24.62 -22.84 -18.39
N LEU A 205 24.61 -24.10 -18.90
CA LEU A 205 25.14 -25.24 -18.19
C LEU A 205 26.55 -25.55 -18.69
N TYR A 206 27.54 -25.36 -17.85
CA TYR A 206 28.90 -25.82 -18.09
C TYR A 206 29.08 -27.22 -17.51
N LEU A 207 28.98 -28.25 -18.35
CA LEU A 207 29.25 -29.62 -17.94
C LEU A 207 30.78 -29.78 -17.86
N LYS A 208 31.33 -29.94 -16.68
CA LYS A 208 32.69 -30.42 -16.48
C LYS A 208 32.70 -31.91 -16.78
N GLU A 209 33.56 -32.36 -17.72
CA GLU A 209 33.80 -33.80 -17.93
C GLU A 209 34.22 -34.41 -16.59
N THR A 210 33.44 -35.36 -16.11
CA THR A 210 33.84 -36.19 -14.96
C THR A 210 34.96 -37.07 -15.47
N PRO A 211 36.18 -37.08 -14.87
CA PRO A 211 37.23 -38.00 -15.29
C PRO A 211 36.66 -39.42 -15.26
N ALA A 212 36.80 -40.11 -16.37
CA ALA A 212 36.36 -41.50 -16.49
C ALA A 212 36.96 -42.29 -15.32
N VAL A 213 36.11 -42.82 -14.45
CA VAL A 213 36.55 -43.78 -13.45
C VAL A 213 37.00 -45.00 -14.22
N GLU A 214 38.34 -45.15 -14.44
CA GLU A 214 38.91 -46.39 -14.93
C GLU A 214 38.48 -47.52 -14.00
N GLY A 215 37.40 -48.20 -14.36
CA GLY A 215 37.01 -49.45 -13.75
C GLY A 215 38.10 -50.47 -13.97
N LYS A 216 38.95 -50.70 -12.96
CA LYS A 216 39.75 -51.93 -12.91
C LYS A 216 38.80 -53.12 -12.93
N GLY A 217 38.51 -53.62 -14.15
CA GLY A 217 37.89 -54.92 -14.34
C GLY A 217 38.79 -55.98 -13.74
N ALA A 218 38.41 -56.49 -12.57
CA ALA A 218 39.02 -57.73 -12.07
C ALA A 218 38.70 -58.84 -13.04
N PRO A 219 39.70 -59.64 -13.47
CA PRO A 219 39.46 -60.79 -14.36
C PRO A 219 38.60 -61.84 -13.59
N VAL A 220 37.46 -62.17 -14.16
CA VAL A 220 36.64 -63.25 -13.69
C VAL A 220 37.36 -64.54 -14.16
N ASP A 221 38.07 -65.17 -13.23
CA ASP A 221 38.65 -66.49 -13.41
C ASP A 221 37.53 -67.53 -13.60
N ARG A 222 37.36 -68.06 -14.83
CA ARG A 222 36.53 -69.20 -15.11
C ARG A 222 37.41 -70.42 -15.07
N ALA A 223 37.46 -71.10 -13.94
CA ALA A 223 37.98 -72.42 -13.81
C ALA A 223 36.87 -73.41 -13.49
N ALA A 224 36.72 -74.37 -14.44
CA ALA A 224 36.19 -75.76 -14.38
C ALA A 224 34.88 -76.04 -13.67
#